data_761de40f4641d3a939b645c76b123506
#
_entry.id   761de40f4641d3a939b645c76b123506
#
_cell.length_a   1.000
_cell.length_b   1.000
_cell.length_c   1.000
_cell.angle_alpha   90.00
_cell.angle_beta   90.00
_cell.angle_gamma   90.00
#
_symmetry.space_group_name_H-M   'P 1'
#
loop_
_entity.id
_entity.type
_entity.pdbx_description
1 polymer ?
#
loop_
_entity_poly.entity_id
_entity_poly.type
_entity_poly.pdbx_seq_one_letter_code
_entity_poly.pdbx_strand_id
1 'polypeptide(L)'
;MKTVNFTEMKAGTKDEYLLLDKYEQDYINGTADRILNFMQSLTSTLEGYKITRLEHSLQTATRAYRDKADEEMVVAALLHDIGDELAPLNHSEYAAAVIKPYVSEKTHWIIEKHGEFQMYYYAHHLGKNKNQRDKYKDLSLIHISEPTRPY
;
A
#
# COMPACT_ATOMS: atom_id res chain seq x y z
N MET A 1 4.88 -28.84 -16.05
CA MET A 1 5.39 -28.39 -14.74
C MET A 1 5.28 -29.55 -13.76
N LYS A 2 6.30 -29.85 -12.97
CA LYS A 2 6.24 -30.94 -11.98
C LYS A 2 5.36 -30.48 -10.81
N THR A 3 4.44 -31.36 -10.35
CA THR A 3 3.55 -31.07 -9.23
C THR A 3 3.82 -32.05 -8.07
N VAL A 4 3.40 -31.69 -6.89
CA VAL A 4 3.40 -32.59 -5.71
C VAL A 4 2.24 -33.58 -5.82
N ASN A 5 2.33 -34.69 -5.09
CA ASN A 5 1.32 -35.76 -5.12
C ASN A 5 0.39 -35.74 -3.89
N PHE A 6 0.75 -34.98 -2.84
CA PHE A 6 -0.07 -34.94 -1.64
C PHE A 6 -1.27 -33.98 -1.79
N THR A 7 -2.37 -34.30 -1.11
CA THR A 7 -3.59 -33.46 -1.00
C THR A 7 -3.80 -32.94 0.42
N GLU A 8 -3.06 -33.47 1.39
CA GLU A 8 -3.05 -33.01 2.79
C GLU A 8 -1.63 -32.64 3.17
N MET A 9 -1.44 -31.49 3.82
CA MET A 9 -0.13 -30.98 4.19
C MET A 9 0.73 -31.98 4.98
N LYS A 10 0.13 -32.71 5.91
CA LYS A 10 0.83 -33.73 6.73
C LYS A 10 1.41 -34.89 5.91
N ALA A 11 0.93 -35.11 4.68
CA ALA A 11 1.36 -36.21 3.81
C ALA A 11 2.52 -35.82 2.87
N GLY A 12 2.90 -34.53 2.83
CA GLY A 12 3.98 -34.05 2.00
C GLY A 12 5.35 -34.56 2.45
N THR A 13 6.18 -34.92 1.48
CA THR A 13 7.58 -35.31 1.68
C THR A 13 8.50 -34.08 1.69
N LYS A 14 9.72 -34.24 2.22
CA LYS A 14 10.74 -33.18 2.19
C LYS A 14 11.00 -32.68 0.76
N ASP A 15 11.12 -33.59 -0.21
CA ASP A 15 11.45 -33.24 -1.60
C ASP A 15 10.30 -32.46 -2.26
N GLU A 16 9.06 -32.80 -1.93
CA GLU A 16 7.88 -32.06 -2.40
C GLU A 16 7.81 -30.66 -1.81
N TYR A 17 8.12 -30.48 -0.52
CA TYR A 17 8.20 -29.17 0.08
C TYR A 17 9.33 -28.31 -0.48
N LEU A 18 10.50 -28.89 -0.76
CA LEU A 18 11.58 -28.18 -1.44
C LEU A 18 11.22 -27.76 -2.89
N LEU A 19 10.41 -28.57 -3.57
CA LEU A 19 9.89 -28.21 -4.88
C LEU A 19 8.92 -27.02 -4.79
N LEU A 20 8.01 -27.02 -3.79
CA LEU A 20 7.08 -25.91 -3.56
C LEU A 20 7.81 -24.63 -3.18
N ASP A 21 8.78 -24.71 -2.27
CA ASP A 21 9.62 -23.57 -1.86
C ASP A 21 10.30 -22.92 -3.07
N LYS A 22 10.87 -23.73 -3.96
CA LYS A 22 11.46 -23.20 -5.20
C LYS A 22 10.44 -22.44 -6.05
N TYR A 23 9.24 -22.99 -6.24
CA TYR A 23 8.19 -22.33 -7.02
C TYR A 23 7.68 -21.05 -6.32
N GLU A 24 7.63 -21.07 -4.99
CA GLU A 24 7.27 -19.88 -4.20
C GLU A 24 8.29 -18.77 -4.36
N GLN A 25 9.61 -19.08 -4.33
CA GLN A 25 10.65 -18.08 -4.57
C GLN A 25 10.55 -17.50 -5.99
N ASP A 26 10.35 -18.32 -7.00
CA ASP A 26 10.14 -17.85 -8.37
C ASP A 26 8.90 -16.94 -8.48
N TYR A 27 7.82 -17.29 -7.76
CA TYR A 27 6.60 -16.48 -7.69
C TYR A 27 6.82 -15.15 -6.95
N ILE A 28 7.55 -15.14 -5.83
CA ILE A 28 7.91 -13.95 -5.06
C ILE A 28 8.68 -12.96 -5.95
N ASN A 29 9.62 -13.44 -6.75
CA ASN A 29 10.41 -12.60 -7.65
C ASN A 29 9.55 -11.82 -8.67
N GLY A 30 8.38 -12.32 -9.03
CA GLY A 30 7.42 -11.65 -9.91
C GLY A 30 6.43 -10.71 -9.21
N THR A 31 6.62 -10.39 -7.92
CA THR A 31 5.66 -9.58 -7.14
C THR A 31 5.50 -8.17 -7.69
N ALA A 32 6.58 -7.50 -8.08
CA ALA A 32 6.53 -6.14 -8.62
C ALA A 32 5.67 -6.08 -9.89
N ASP A 33 5.85 -7.01 -10.82
CA ASP A 33 5.06 -7.06 -12.07
C ASP A 33 3.57 -7.29 -11.79
N ARG A 34 3.24 -8.15 -10.81
CA ARG A 34 1.84 -8.37 -10.40
C ARG A 34 1.22 -7.14 -9.78
N ILE A 35 1.95 -6.42 -8.94
CA ILE A 35 1.50 -5.16 -8.33
C ILE A 35 1.25 -4.12 -9.43
N LEU A 36 2.18 -3.93 -10.35
CA LEU A 36 2.02 -2.96 -11.46
C LEU A 36 0.84 -3.33 -12.37
N ASN A 37 0.64 -4.60 -12.66
CA ASN A 37 -0.53 -5.07 -13.42
C ASN A 37 -1.83 -4.82 -12.65
N PHE A 38 -1.86 -5.05 -11.34
CA PHE A 38 -3.03 -4.77 -10.51
C PHE A 38 -3.35 -3.25 -10.47
N MET A 39 -2.35 -2.38 -10.41
CA MET A 39 -2.57 -0.94 -10.44
C MET A 39 -3.32 -0.46 -11.68
N GLN A 40 -3.24 -1.18 -12.80
CA GLN A 40 -3.99 -0.84 -14.02
C GLN A 40 -5.50 -0.98 -13.81
N SER A 41 -5.97 -1.82 -12.88
CA SER A 41 -7.40 -1.93 -12.53
C SER A 41 -7.94 -0.68 -11.83
N LEU A 42 -7.07 0.09 -11.19
CA LEU A 42 -7.43 1.32 -10.46
C LEU A 42 -7.93 2.46 -11.37
N THR A 43 -8.02 2.23 -12.68
CA THR A 43 -8.63 3.18 -13.64
C THR A 43 -10.16 3.23 -13.56
N SER A 44 -10.82 2.21 -12.98
CA SER A 44 -12.28 2.05 -12.95
C SER A 44 -12.90 2.15 -11.57
N THR A 45 -12.12 2.56 -10.56
CA THR A 45 -12.55 2.57 -9.15
C THR A 45 -13.07 3.91 -8.68
N LEU A 46 -13.92 3.90 -7.66
CA LEU A 46 -14.45 5.03 -6.88
C LEU A 46 -14.94 6.21 -7.72
N GLU A 47 -16.23 6.20 -8.02
CA GLU A 47 -16.92 7.31 -8.67
C GLU A 47 -16.93 8.59 -7.80
N GLY A 48 -17.12 9.74 -8.45
CA GLY A 48 -17.27 11.04 -7.79
C GLY A 48 -16.00 11.88 -7.72
N TYR A 49 -14.84 11.32 -8.01
CA TYR A 49 -13.58 12.07 -8.13
C TYR A 49 -13.32 12.52 -9.57
N LYS A 50 -12.56 13.62 -9.74
CA LYS A 50 -12.21 14.15 -11.07
C LYS A 50 -11.12 13.35 -11.78
N ILE A 51 -10.40 12.52 -11.05
CA ILE A 51 -9.29 11.69 -11.53
C ILE A 51 -9.49 10.24 -11.03
N THR A 52 -8.94 9.30 -11.76
CA THR A 52 -8.92 7.89 -11.36
C THR A 52 -7.97 7.67 -10.18
N ARG A 53 -8.11 6.53 -9.50
CA ARG A 53 -7.17 6.14 -8.44
C ARG A 53 -5.76 5.91 -8.98
N LEU A 54 -5.62 5.39 -10.18
CA LEU A 54 -4.33 5.27 -10.83
C LEU A 54 -3.68 6.65 -11.06
N GLU A 55 -4.42 7.62 -11.58
CA GLU A 55 -3.91 8.98 -11.77
C GLU A 55 -3.51 9.62 -10.44
N HIS A 56 -4.31 9.44 -9.39
CA HIS A 56 -3.99 9.90 -8.04
C HIS A 56 -2.68 9.29 -7.53
N SER A 57 -2.50 7.98 -7.65
CA SER A 57 -1.28 7.26 -7.27
C SER A 57 -0.06 7.78 -8.02
N LEU A 58 -0.18 7.95 -9.34
CA LEU A 58 0.90 8.49 -10.17
C LEU A 58 1.25 9.94 -9.81
N GLN A 59 0.25 10.78 -9.52
CA GLN A 59 0.46 12.16 -9.08
C GLN A 59 1.17 12.20 -7.73
N THR A 60 0.76 11.36 -6.78
CA THR A 60 1.36 11.30 -5.44
C THR A 60 2.82 10.88 -5.52
N ALA A 61 3.13 9.82 -6.27
CA ALA A 61 4.50 9.38 -6.50
C ALA A 61 5.35 10.45 -7.23
N THR A 62 4.77 11.13 -8.23
CA THR A 62 5.45 12.21 -8.96
C THR A 62 5.81 13.37 -8.05
N ARG A 63 4.94 13.72 -7.10
CA ARG A 63 5.23 14.77 -6.10
C ARG A 63 6.36 14.34 -5.17
N ALA A 64 6.29 13.13 -4.61
CA ALA A 64 7.36 12.59 -3.77
C ALA A 64 8.72 12.64 -4.51
N TYR A 65 8.75 12.22 -5.78
CA TYR A 65 9.95 12.27 -6.62
C TYR A 65 10.47 13.70 -6.83
N ARG A 66 9.58 14.65 -7.14
CA ARG A 66 9.95 16.07 -7.35
C ARG A 66 10.44 16.73 -6.05
N ASP A 67 9.90 16.32 -4.91
CA ASP A 67 10.32 16.76 -3.58
C ASP A 67 11.62 16.07 -3.13
N LYS A 68 12.24 15.25 -4.01
CA LYS A 68 13.49 14.54 -3.75
C LYS A 68 13.40 13.55 -2.58
N ALA A 69 12.22 12.98 -2.37
CA ALA A 69 12.07 11.84 -1.47
C ALA A 69 12.93 10.66 -1.96
N ASP A 70 13.33 9.80 -1.04
CA ASP A 70 14.03 8.56 -1.40
C ASP A 70 13.13 7.63 -2.22
N GLU A 71 13.75 6.64 -2.86
CA GLU A 71 13.07 5.69 -3.73
C GLU A 71 11.97 4.91 -2.97
N GLU A 72 12.25 4.55 -1.72
CA GLU A 72 11.30 3.86 -0.85
C GLU A 72 10.01 4.66 -0.68
N MET A 73 10.13 5.95 -0.38
CA MET A 73 8.97 6.84 -0.20
C MET A 73 8.25 7.08 -1.53
N VAL A 74 8.94 7.18 -2.65
CA VAL A 74 8.30 7.32 -3.98
C VAL A 74 7.46 6.09 -4.31
N VAL A 75 7.99 4.88 -4.07
CA VAL A 75 7.26 3.62 -4.27
C VAL A 75 6.08 3.51 -3.30
N ALA A 76 6.28 3.85 -2.03
CA ALA A 76 5.22 3.86 -1.03
C ALA A 76 4.09 4.84 -1.41
N ALA A 77 4.44 6.04 -1.89
CA ALA A 77 3.48 7.02 -2.40
C ALA A 77 2.71 6.52 -3.62
N LEU A 78 3.35 5.74 -4.50
CA LEU A 78 2.69 5.11 -5.64
C LEU A 78 1.64 4.08 -5.20
N LEU A 79 1.91 3.33 -4.13
CA LEU A 79 1.12 2.17 -3.71
C LEU A 79 0.18 2.46 -2.54
N HIS A 80 0.14 3.70 -2.00
CA HIS A 80 -0.57 4.01 -0.75
C HIS A 80 -2.08 3.69 -0.78
N ASP A 81 -2.71 3.81 -1.93
CA ASP A 81 -4.14 3.54 -2.15
C ASP A 81 -4.42 2.23 -2.92
N ILE A 82 -3.42 1.33 -3.04
CA ILE A 82 -3.61 0.05 -3.76
C ILE A 82 -4.71 -0.83 -3.14
N GLY A 83 -5.05 -0.58 -1.89
CA GLY A 83 -6.11 -1.28 -1.18
C GLY A 83 -7.54 -0.82 -1.51
N ASP A 84 -7.73 0.29 -2.18
CA ASP A 84 -9.06 0.88 -2.40
C ASP A 84 -10.04 -0.07 -3.09
N GLU A 85 -9.58 -0.88 -4.03
CA GLU A 85 -10.44 -1.83 -4.74
C GLU A 85 -10.77 -3.08 -3.91
N LEU A 86 -9.81 -3.61 -3.16
CA LEU A 86 -9.94 -4.89 -2.46
C LEU A 86 -10.32 -4.74 -0.99
N ALA A 87 -9.98 -3.63 -0.37
CA ALA A 87 -10.15 -3.39 1.05
C ALA A 87 -10.56 -1.95 1.36
N PRO A 88 -11.68 -1.42 0.80
CA PRO A 88 -12.03 0.00 0.89
C PRO A 88 -12.26 0.48 2.34
N LEU A 89 -12.58 -0.40 3.27
CA LEU A 89 -12.78 -0.05 4.69
C LEU A 89 -11.47 0.11 5.47
N ASN A 90 -10.39 -0.49 5.01
CA ASN A 90 -9.08 -0.49 5.64
C ASN A 90 -7.94 -0.45 4.61
N HIS A 91 -8.13 0.31 3.52
CA HIS A 91 -7.19 0.38 2.40
C HIS A 91 -5.76 0.76 2.82
N SER A 92 -5.63 1.64 3.82
CA SER A 92 -4.33 2.08 4.33
C SER A 92 -3.55 0.94 4.98
N GLU A 93 -4.23 0.12 5.80
CA GLU A 93 -3.64 -1.06 6.43
C GLU A 93 -3.28 -2.11 5.38
N TYR A 94 -4.15 -2.31 4.37
CA TYR A 94 -3.90 -3.21 3.26
C TYR A 94 -2.65 -2.78 2.48
N ALA A 95 -2.57 -1.52 2.06
CA ALA A 95 -1.42 -0.98 1.35
C ALA A 95 -0.13 -1.12 2.17
N ALA A 96 -0.18 -0.77 3.46
CA ALA A 96 0.95 -0.93 4.36
C ALA A 96 1.41 -2.38 4.49
N ALA A 97 0.48 -3.35 4.58
CA ALA A 97 0.82 -4.78 4.64
C ALA A 97 1.51 -5.27 3.36
N VAL A 98 1.06 -4.80 2.18
CA VAL A 98 1.67 -5.16 0.89
C VAL A 98 3.13 -4.70 0.81
N ILE A 99 3.43 -3.47 1.26
CA ILE A 99 4.78 -2.92 1.16
C ILE A 99 5.70 -3.28 2.34
N LYS A 100 5.16 -3.75 3.45
CA LYS A 100 5.90 -4.02 4.71
C LYS A 100 7.23 -4.77 4.54
N PRO A 101 7.33 -5.82 3.70
CA PRO A 101 8.58 -6.56 3.55
C PRO A 101 9.70 -5.77 2.84
N TYR A 102 9.39 -4.63 2.23
CA TYR A 102 10.27 -3.92 1.30
C TYR A 102 10.64 -2.51 1.77
N VAL A 103 10.04 -2.03 2.85
CA VAL A 103 10.21 -0.65 3.32
C VAL A 103 10.60 -0.61 4.79
N SER A 104 11.14 0.53 5.24
CA SER A 104 11.42 0.79 6.65
C SER A 104 10.14 0.84 7.49
N GLU A 105 10.27 0.61 8.81
CA GLU A 105 9.16 0.75 9.76
C GLU A 105 8.51 2.14 9.69
N LYS A 106 9.30 3.17 9.45
CA LYS A 106 8.83 4.55 9.29
C LYS A 106 7.90 4.69 8.09
N THR A 107 8.33 4.23 6.93
CA THR A 107 7.54 4.29 5.69
C THR A 107 6.29 3.43 5.79
N HIS A 108 6.40 2.22 6.35
CA HIS A 108 5.26 1.37 6.64
C HIS A 108 4.22 2.11 7.49
N TRP A 109 4.64 2.72 8.60
CA TRP A 109 3.76 3.46 9.51
C TRP A 109 3.08 4.65 8.82
N ILE A 110 3.80 5.40 7.98
CA ILE A 110 3.24 6.53 7.22
C ILE A 110 2.09 6.05 6.34
N ILE A 111 2.29 4.96 5.60
CA ILE A 111 1.25 4.42 4.73
C ILE A 111 0.09 3.85 5.54
N GLU A 112 0.35 3.15 6.62
CA GLU A 112 -0.70 2.61 7.49
C GLU A 112 -1.61 3.71 8.07
N LYS A 113 -1.05 4.88 8.40
CA LYS A 113 -1.77 5.96 9.07
C LYS A 113 -2.22 7.09 8.14
N HIS A 114 -1.88 7.06 6.84
CA HIS A 114 -2.17 8.17 5.92
C HIS A 114 -3.66 8.54 5.91
N GLY A 115 -4.58 7.58 5.94
CA GLY A 115 -6.01 7.84 5.98
C GLY A 115 -6.46 8.62 7.23
N GLU A 116 -5.87 8.34 8.41
CA GLU A 116 -6.14 9.10 9.62
C GLU A 116 -5.68 10.56 9.50
N PHE A 117 -4.56 10.81 8.84
CA PHE A 117 -4.07 12.16 8.60
C PHE A 117 -4.91 12.91 7.59
N GLN A 118 -5.40 12.24 6.55
CA GLN A 118 -6.32 12.83 5.57
C GLN A 118 -7.68 13.24 6.20
N MET A 119 -8.14 12.54 7.23
CA MET A 119 -9.36 12.88 7.97
C MET A 119 -9.37 14.32 8.49
N TYR A 120 -8.23 14.94 8.71
CA TYR A 120 -8.11 16.35 9.11
C TYR A 120 -8.86 17.29 8.16
N TYR A 121 -8.90 16.99 6.89
CA TYR A 121 -9.49 17.85 5.87
C TYR A 121 -11.00 17.67 5.71
N TYR A 122 -11.55 16.48 5.99
CA TYR A 122 -12.94 16.19 5.64
C TYR A 122 -13.81 15.61 6.77
N ALA A 123 -13.22 15.04 7.82
CA ALA A 123 -13.98 14.30 8.83
C ALA A 123 -15.05 15.16 9.53
N HIS A 124 -14.77 16.44 9.77
CA HIS A 124 -15.73 17.36 10.38
C HIS A 124 -16.97 17.61 9.52
N HIS A 125 -16.86 17.52 8.19
CA HIS A 125 -18.03 17.61 7.29
C HIS A 125 -18.93 16.37 7.41
N LEU A 126 -18.41 15.26 7.92
CA LEU A 126 -19.13 14.02 8.16
C LEU A 126 -19.51 13.82 9.64
N GLY A 127 -19.41 14.87 10.46
CA GLY A 127 -19.69 14.80 11.91
C GLY A 127 -18.68 13.98 12.72
N LYS A 128 -17.47 13.74 12.17
CA LYS A 128 -16.40 12.98 12.82
C LYS A 128 -15.29 13.90 13.33
N ASN A 129 -14.44 13.37 14.23
CA ASN A 129 -13.30 14.12 14.76
C ASN A 129 -12.18 14.23 13.71
N LYS A 130 -11.92 15.46 13.23
CA LYS A 130 -10.82 15.73 12.30
C LYS A 130 -9.42 15.67 12.93
N ASN A 131 -9.32 15.74 14.26
CA ASN A 131 -8.05 15.80 14.97
C ASN A 131 -7.56 14.40 15.42
N GLN A 132 -8.00 13.32 14.80
CA GLN A 132 -7.56 11.95 15.09
C GLN A 132 -6.03 11.82 15.11
N ARG A 133 -5.35 12.53 14.20
CA ARG A 133 -3.89 12.53 14.08
C ARG A 133 -3.17 13.11 15.31
N ASP A 134 -3.86 13.90 16.16
CA ASP A 134 -3.24 14.56 17.33
C ASP A 134 -2.72 13.58 18.37
N LYS A 135 -3.23 12.34 18.38
CA LYS A 135 -2.69 11.26 19.22
C LYS A 135 -1.24 10.88 18.92
N TYR A 136 -0.72 11.34 17.77
CA TYR A 136 0.65 11.05 17.30
C TYR A 136 1.60 12.23 17.46
N LYS A 137 1.20 13.34 18.12
CA LYS A 137 2.02 14.57 18.25
C LYS A 137 3.38 14.34 18.90
N ASP A 138 3.47 13.35 19.80
CA ASP A 138 4.71 13.03 20.51
C ASP A 138 5.65 12.11 19.70
N LEU A 139 5.21 11.62 18.55
CA LEU A 139 6.07 10.88 17.65
C LEU A 139 6.79 11.87 16.74
N SER A 140 8.12 11.84 16.73
CA SER A 140 8.98 12.72 15.90
C SER A 140 8.73 12.58 14.38
N LEU A 141 7.75 11.75 14.00
CA LEU A 141 7.33 11.44 12.64
C LEU A 141 6.29 12.41 12.06
N ILE A 142 5.79 13.38 12.85
CA ILE A 142 4.73 14.32 12.41
C ILE A 142 5.17 15.23 11.26
N HIS A 143 6.46 15.41 11.06
CA HIS A 143 6.99 16.24 9.97
C HIS A 143 6.87 15.62 8.56
N ILE A 144 6.27 14.42 8.42
CA ILE A 144 6.33 13.65 7.19
C ILE A 144 5.00 13.61 6.44
N SER A 145 3.92 14.09 7.02
CA SER A 145 2.56 13.76 6.57
C SER A 145 1.73 14.91 6.02
N GLU A 146 2.35 15.99 5.56
CA GLU A 146 1.58 16.98 4.82
C GLU A 146 1.87 16.91 3.32
N PRO A 147 0.96 16.32 2.52
CA PRO A 147 0.82 16.74 1.15
C PRO A 147 0.10 18.09 1.18
N THR A 148 0.82 19.12 1.65
CA THR A 148 0.31 20.48 1.68
C THR A 148 0.52 21.12 0.33
N ARG A 149 -0.36 20.86 -0.62
CA ARG A 149 -0.78 21.88 -1.60
C ARG A 149 -2.04 21.41 -2.31
N PRO A 150 -3.07 22.25 -2.41
CA PRO A 150 -4.24 21.96 -3.25
C PRO A 150 -3.79 21.87 -4.71
N TYR A 151 -4.53 21.05 -5.46
CA TYR A 151 -4.42 20.85 -6.89
C TYR A 151 -4.56 22.15 -7.66
#